data_643535abc3569501b7f753faded67069
#
_entry.id   643535abc3569501b7f753faded67069
#
_cell.length_a   1.000
_cell.length_b   1.000
_cell.length_c   1.000
_cell.angle_alpha   90.00
_cell.angle_beta   90.00
_cell.angle_gamma   90.00
#
_symmetry.space_group_name_H-M   'P 1'
#
loop_
_entity.id
_entity.type
_entity.pdbx_description
1 polymer ?
#
loop_
_entity_poly.entity_id
_entity_poly.type
_entity_poly.pdbx_seq_one_letter_code
_entity_poly.pdbx_strand_id
1 'polypeptide(L)'
;MQFNQFDPAAFLRDYWQKQPLLIRNPWRQWTNPLEPDGLAGLALEDGVESRLVVHGAAGLTLEHGPFGEDRFERLGETPWTLLVQAVDQHDPAVAALIEPFRFIPSWRIDDVMVSYASDGGGVGPHFDQYDVFLVQGAGRRRWQVGPLCGANSPLLPHADLRLLAEFEPSEEWILEAGDILYLPPGLAHNGVAIGDGCMTYSVGFRAPARSELIAGLGQPIGEDSQFAEHSVDVADVLPARYTWRRCSEG
;
A
#
# COMPACT_ATOMS: atom_id res chain seq x y z
N MET A 1 -7.85 -14.18 -9.39
CA MET A 1 -8.68 -14.14 -8.17
C MET A 1 -9.98 -13.40 -8.43
N GLN A 2 -11.08 -13.64 -7.69
CA GLN A 2 -12.38 -12.97 -7.89
C GLN A 2 -13.08 -12.79 -6.54
N PHE A 3 -13.74 -11.65 -6.37
CA PHE A 3 -14.61 -11.43 -5.22
C PHE A 3 -15.92 -12.24 -5.35
N ASN A 4 -16.43 -12.71 -4.23
CA ASN A 4 -17.71 -13.43 -4.16
C ASN A 4 -18.79 -12.64 -3.38
N GLN A 5 -18.39 -11.86 -2.39
CA GLN A 5 -19.30 -11.16 -1.46
C GLN A 5 -18.86 -9.70 -1.25
N PHE A 6 -18.54 -9.01 -2.32
CA PHE A 6 -18.17 -7.60 -2.27
C PHE A 6 -19.01 -6.81 -3.28
N ASP A 7 -19.57 -5.69 -2.83
CA ASP A 7 -20.35 -4.77 -3.68
C ASP A 7 -19.49 -3.52 -3.98
N PRO A 8 -18.87 -3.43 -5.17
CA PRO A 8 -18.07 -2.28 -5.56
C PRO A 8 -18.84 -0.97 -5.57
N ALA A 9 -20.13 -0.99 -5.95
CA ALA A 9 -20.93 0.24 -6.04
C ALA A 9 -21.25 0.80 -4.64
N ALA A 10 -21.59 -0.06 -3.69
CA ALA A 10 -21.76 0.33 -2.29
C ALA A 10 -20.44 0.84 -1.69
N PHE A 11 -19.33 0.15 -1.96
CA PHE A 11 -18.01 0.57 -1.49
C PHE A 11 -17.66 1.98 -2.02
N LEU A 12 -17.75 2.24 -3.32
CA LEU A 12 -17.43 3.54 -3.92
C LEU A 12 -18.32 4.65 -3.38
N ARG A 13 -19.59 4.36 -3.11
CA ARG A 13 -20.54 5.32 -2.58
C ARG A 13 -20.27 5.68 -1.13
N ASP A 14 -19.95 4.69 -0.27
CA ASP A 14 -20.01 4.83 1.19
C ASP A 14 -18.62 4.91 1.84
N TYR A 15 -17.58 4.31 1.24
CA TYR A 15 -16.26 4.14 1.87
C TYR A 15 -15.11 4.80 1.11
N TRP A 16 -15.11 4.73 -0.22
CA TRP A 16 -14.00 5.24 -1.03
C TRP A 16 -13.68 6.70 -0.72
N GLN A 17 -12.43 6.98 -0.29
CA GLN A 17 -11.92 8.30 0.13
C GLN A 17 -12.69 8.95 1.29
N LYS A 18 -13.33 8.16 2.14
CA LYS A 18 -14.17 8.65 3.23
C LYS A 18 -13.84 8.03 4.58
N GLN A 19 -13.78 6.71 4.66
CA GLN A 19 -13.63 5.97 5.90
C GLN A 19 -13.03 4.58 5.66
N PRO A 20 -12.38 3.97 6.67
CA PRO A 20 -11.86 2.62 6.56
C PRO A 20 -12.97 1.59 6.42
N LEU A 21 -12.62 0.43 5.85
CA LEU A 21 -13.54 -0.71 5.76
C LEU A 21 -12.78 -2.02 5.95
N LEU A 22 -13.17 -2.80 6.95
CA LEU A 22 -12.75 -4.18 7.07
C LEU A 22 -13.69 -5.08 6.26
N ILE A 23 -13.12 -5.88 5.36
CA ILE A 23 -13.83 -6.83 4.50
C ILE A 23 -13.33 -8.23 4.82
N ARG A 24 -14.19 -9.05 5.42
CA ARG A 24 -13.84 -10.41 5.84
C ARG A 24 -13.87 -11.35 4.66
N ASN A 25 -12.73 -11.86 4.28
CA ASN A 25 -12.51 -12.91 3.27
C ASN A 25 -13.51 -12.84 2.08
N PRO A 26 -13.48 -11.75 1.29
CA PRO A 26 -14.47 -11.55 0.22
C PRO A 26 -14.22 -12.44 -1.01
N TRP A 27 -13.17 -13.25 -0.99
CA TRP A 27 -12.75 -14.07 -2.12
C TRP A 27 -13.63 -15.28 -2.31
N ARG A 28 -13.76 -15.71 -3.55
CA ARG A 28 -14.38 -16.99 -3.86
C ARG A 28 -13.58 -18.17 -3.28
N GLN A 29 -12.28 -18.05 -3.33
CA GLN A 29 -11.29 -18.92 -2.71
C GLN A 29 -10.02 -18.12 -2.55
N TRP A 30 -9.51 -18.03 -1.32
CA TRP A 30 -8.23 -17.40 -1.07
C TRP A 30 -7.11 -18.42 -1.18
N THR A 31 -6.05 -18.03 -1.90
CA THR A 31 -4.77 -18.73 -1.94
C THR A 31 -3.70 -17.66 -1.96
N ASN A 32 -2.72 -17.76 -1.06
CA ASN A 32 -1.60 -16.81 -1.03
C ASN A 32 -0.83 -16.88 -2.36
N PRO A 33 -0.69 -15.78 -3.11
CA PRO A 33 -0.09 -15.83 -4.45
C PRO A 33 1.43 -16.02 -4.46
N LEU A 34 2.12 -15.62 -3.39
CA LEU A 34 3.59 -15.64 -3.33
C LEU A 34 4.06 -16.32 -2.04
N GLU A 35 5.06 -17.19 -2.14
CA GLU A 35 5.72 -17.78 -0.99
C GLU A 35 6.78 -16.83 -0.40
N PRO A 36 7.10 -16.93 0.93
CA PRO A 36 8.09 -16.08 1.56
C PRO A 36 9.47 -16.09 0.90
N ASP A 37 9.92 -17.27 0.47
CA ASP A 37 11.21 -17.44 -0.20
C ASP A 37 11.24 -16.70 -1.55
N GLY A 38 10.11 -16.65 -2.27
CA GLY A 38 9.98 -15.88 -3.50
C GLY A 38 10.12 -14.37 -3.24
N LEU A 39 9.51 -13.86 -2.16
CA LEU A 39 9.65 -12.47 -1.77
C LEU A 39 11.09 -12.13 -1.33
N ALA A 40 11.72 -13.01 -0.56
CA ALA A 40 13.12 -12.87 -0.17
C ALA A 40 14.04 -12.86 -1.40
N GLY A 41 13.79 -13.75 -2.37
CA GLY A 41 14.54 -13.80 -3.64
C GLY A 41 14.45 -12.47 -4.41
N LEU A 42 13.27 -11.87 -4.53
CA LEU A 42 13.13 -10.55 -5.16
C LEU A 42 13.92 -9.45 -4.44
N ALA A 43 14.04 -9.53 -3.14
CA ALA A 43 14.81 -8.54 -2.36
C ALA A 43 16.33 -8.65 -2.54
N LEU A 44 16.83 -9.73 -3.20
CA LEU A 44 18.24 -9.88 -3.57
C LEU A 44 18.55 -9.29 -4.96
N GLU A 45 17.52 -9.04 -5.79
CA GLU A 45 17.68 -8.64 -7.18
C GLU A 45 18.06 -7.17 -7.33
N ASP A 46 19.02 -6.88 -8.18
CA ASP A 46 19.35 -5.53 -8.59
C ASP A 46 18.15 -4.87 -9.32
N GLY A 47 17.80 -3.66 -8.90
CA GLY A 47 16.70 -2.91 -9.50
C GLY A 47 15.32 -3.19 -8.89
N VAL A 48 15.20 -4.12 -7.95
CA VAL A 48 14.00 -4.31 -7.14
C VAL A 48 14.11 -3.48 -5.86
N GLU A 49 13.22 -2.52 -5.67
CA GLU A 49 13.21 -1.72 -4.45
C GLU A 49 12.72 -2.57 -3.27
N SER A 50 13.62 -2.76 -2.30
CA SER A 50 13.32 -3.50 -1.09
C SER A 50 13.87 -2.81 0.16
N ARG A 51 13.21 -3.03 1.29
CA ARG A 51 13.52 -2.40 2.57
C ARG A 51 13.35 -3.42 3.70
N LEU A 52 14.23 -3.36 4.68
CA LEU A 52 14.16 -4.16 5.89
C LEU A 52 14.08 -3.24 7.10
N VAL A 53 12.97 -3.34 7.84
CA VAL A 53 12.76 -2.63 9.09
C VAL A 53 13.02 -3.61 10.23
N VAL A 54 13.91 -3.26 11.16
CA VAL A 54 14.26 -4.08 12.33
C VAL A 54 14.00 -3.29 13.61
N HIS A 55 13.34 -3.92 14.57
CA HIS A 55 13.02 -3.32 15.88
C HIS A 55 14.16 -3.52 16.85
N GLY A 56 15.15 -2.62 16.85
CA GLY A 56 16.27 -2.67 17.77
C GLY A 56 15.99 -2.04 19.15
N ALA A 57 16.88 -2.24 20.10
CA ALA A 57 16.78 -1.63 21.43
C ALA A 57 16.80 -0.08 21.39
N ALA A 58 17.38 0.52 20.37
CA ALA A 58 17.45 1.97 20.15
C ALA A 58 16.28 2.51 19.30
N GLY A 59 15.32 1.69 18.90
CA GLY A 59 14.21 2.02 18.02
C GLY A 59 14.26 1.25 16.71
N LEU A 60 13.46 1.71 15.73
CA LEU A 60 13.41 1.13 14.39
C LEU A 60 14.67 1.52 13.59
N THR A 61 15.23 0.55 12.88
CA THR A 61 16.26 0.77 11.87
C THR A 61 15.72 0.37 10.51
N LEU A 62 16.14 1.09 9.46
CA LEU A 62 15.78 0.82 8.07
C LEU A 62 17.04 0.54 7.27
N GLU A 63 17.01 -0.56 6.53
CA GLU A 63 18.03 -0.93 5.56
C GLU A 63 17.40 -1.02 4.18
N HIS A 64 18.15 -0.65 3.14
CA HIS A 64 17.72 -0.72 1.75
C HIS A 64 18.41 -1.88 1.04
N GLY A 65 17.67 -2.58 0.16
CA GLY A 65 18.22 -3.58 -0.72
C GLY A 65 19.03 -2.97 -1.89
N PRO A 66 19.58 -3.82 -2.78
CA PRO A 66 19.48 -5.28 -2.72
C PRO A 66 20.21 -5.88 -1.53
N PHE A 67 19.67 -6.95 -0.94
CA PHE A 67 20.27 -7.63 0.20
C PHE A 67 21.15 -8.79 -0.24
N GLY A 68 22.08 -9.23 0.60
CA GLY A 68 22.75 -10.51 0.48
C GLY A 68 21.98 -11.60 1.22
N GLU A 69 22.09 -12.86 0.78
CA GLU A 69 21.45 -14.02 1.45
C GLU A 69 21.82 -14.08 2.95
N ASP A 70 23.09 -13.81 3.27
CA ASP A 70 23.61 -13.78 4.62
C ASP A 70 22.93 -12.74 5.53
N ARG A 71 22.25 -11.73 4.95
CA ARG A 71 21.51 -10.73 5.73
C ARG A 71 20.28 -11.37 6.37
N PHE A 72 19.57 -12.22 5.65
CA PHE A 72 18.39 -12.92 6.15
C PHE A 72 18.75 -13.97 7.21
N GLU A 73 19.87 -14.67 7.06
CA GLU A 73 20.37 -15.59 8.05
C GLU A 73 20.69 -14.94 9.42
N ARG A 74 20.98 -13.63 9.41
CA ARG A 74 21.34 -12.83 10.60
C ARG A 74 20.17 -12.10 11.24
N LEU A 75 18.93 -12.30 10.80
CA LEU A 75 17.78 -11.57 11.34
C LEU A 75 17.51 -11.84 12.82
N GLY A 76 17.78 -13.05 13.30
CA GLY A 76 17.63 -13.41 14.70
C GLY A 76 16.17 -13.37 15.20
N GLU A 77 15.99 -13.24 16.52
CA GLU A 77 14.67 -13.22 17.17
C GLU A 77 14.07 -11.80 17.29
N THR A 78 14.82 -10.76 16.92
CA THR A 78 14.34 -9.38 16.99
C THR A 78 13.23 -9.18 15.95
N PRO A 79 12.08 -8.55 16.27
CA PRO A 79 11.02 -8.33 15.31
C PRO A 79 11.49 -7.54 14.07
N TRP A 80 11.13 -8.01 12.90
CA TRP A 80 11.51 -7.39 11.63
C TRP A 80 10.40 -7.47 10.60
N THR A 81 10.49 -6.64 9.57
CA THR A 81 9.60 -6.65 8.41
C THR A 81 10.41 -6.37 7.14
N LEU A 82 10.35 -7.30 6.19
CA LEU A 82 10.79 -7.11 4.82
C LEU A 82 9.65 -6.50 4.01
N LEU A 83 9.94 -5.46 3.23
CA LEU A 83 9.02 -4.82 2.28
C LEU A 83 9.67 -4.86 0.89
N VAL A 84 8.91 -5.30 -0.11
CA VAL A 84 9.33 -5.29 -1.52
C VAL A 84 8.29 -4.52 -2.32
N GLN A 85 8.73 -3.49 -3.04
CA GLN A 85 7.87 -2.59 -3.82
C GLN A 85 7.57 -3.20 -5.20
N ALA A 86 6.43 -2.85 -5.78
CA ALA A 86 6.04 -3.18 -7.15
C ALA A 86 6.18 -4.67 -7.52
N VAL A 87 5.87 -5.58 -6.59
CA VAL A 87 6.00 -7.04 -6.80
C VAL A 87 5.12 -7.53 -7.96
N ASP A 88 4.02 -6.84 -8.26
CA ASP A 88 3.16 -7.10 -9.42
C ASP A 88 3.90 -6.98 -10.77
N GLN A 89 5.02 -6.27 -10.82
CA GLN A 89 5.86 -6.18 -12.03
C GLN A 89 6.81 -7.39 -12.18
N HIS A 90 7.02 -8.15 -11.11
CA HIS A 90 7.98 -9.25 -11.03
C HIS A 90 7.30 -10.63 -10.90
N ASP A 91 6.09 -10.70 -10.37
CA ASP A 91 5.34 -11.94 -10.16
C ASP A 91 3.93 -11.88 -10.78
N PRO A 92 3.61 -12.75 -11.77
CA PRO A 92 2.30 -12.76 -12.42
C PRO A 92 1.13 -13.11 -11.51
N ALA A 93 1.34 -13.90 -10.44
CA ALA A 93 0.29 -14.25 -9.50
C ALA A 93 -0.06 -13.06 -8.59
N VAL A 94 0.95 -12.26 -8.22
CA VAL A 94 0.75 -10.98 -7.52
C VAL A 94 0.09 -9.95 -8.44
N ALA A 95 0.51 -9.85 -9.71
CA ALA A 95 -0.16 -9.00 -10.70
C ALA A 95 -1.66 -9.34 -10.85
N ALA A 96 -2.01 -10.63 -10.83
CA ALA A 96 -3.40 -11.08 -10.89
C ALA A 96 -4.26 -10.67 -9.66
N LEU A 97 -3.63 -10.27 -8.56
CA LEU A 97 -4.32 -9.74 -7.38
C LEU A 97 -4.98 -8.38 -7.66
N ILE A 98 -4.50 -7.63 -8.64
CA ILE A 98 -5.06 -6.32 -9.02
C ILE A 98 -6.43 -6.47 -9.71
N GLU A 99 -6.69 -7.57 -10.41
CA GLU A 99 -7.87 -7.74 -11.26
C GLU A 99 -9.21 -7.51 -10.54
N PRO A 100 -9.45 -8.01 -9.30
CA PRO A 100 -10.68 -7.76 -8.56
C PRO A 100 -10.92 -6.28 -8.23
N PHE A 101 -9.90 -5.44 -8.24
CA PHE A 101 -9.96 -4.01 -7.90
C PHE A 101 -10.16 -3.11 -9.13
N ARG A 102 -10.29 -3.65 -10.35
CA ARG A 102 -10.48 -2.87 -11.60
C ARG A 102 -11.84 -2.16 -11.70
N PHE A 103 -12.68 -2.24 -10.70
CA PHE A 103 -13.81 -1.31 -10.55
C PHE A 103 -13.37 0.12 -10.23
N ILE A 104 -12.11 0.30 -9.83
CA ILE A 104 -11.40 1.58 -9.78
C ILE A 104 -10.62 1.74 -11.09
N PRO A 105 -10.62 2.93 -11.73
CA PRO A 105 -9.93 3.14 -12.99
C PRO A 105 -8.45 2.74 -12.94
N SER A 106 -7.96 2.04 -13.96
CA SER A 106 -6.59 1.47 -13.98
C SER A 106 -5.48 2.51 -13.83
N TRP A 107 -5.71 3.75 -14.26
CA TRP A 107 -4.74 4.85 -14.08
C TRP A 107 -4.57 5.30 -12.62
N ARG A 108 -5.43 4.82 -11.71
CA ARG A 108 -5.32 5.03 -10.27
C ARG A 108 -4.49 3.96 -9.58
N ILE A 109 -4.32 2.80 -10.20
CA ILE A 109 -3.53 1.70 -9.64
C ILE A 109 -2.06 2.13 -9.70
N ASP A 110 -1.39 2.10 -8.55
CA ASP A 110 0.03 2.39 -8.44
C ASP A 110 0.82 1.08 -8.60
N ASP A 111 0.84 0.29 -7.56
CA ASP A 111 1.53 -1.00 -7.53
C ASP A 111 0.98 -1.93 -6.44
N VAL A 112 1.60 -3.10 -6.31
CA VAL A 112 1.42 -4.00 -5.17
C VAL A 112 2.74 -4.13 -4.42
N MET A 113 2.85 -3.46 -3.27
CA MET A 113 3.91 -3.71 -2.31
C MET A 113 3.58 -4.95 -1.48
N VAL A 114 4.56 -5.82 -1.26
CA VAL A 114 4.39 -7.00 -0.40
C VAL A 114 5.29 -6.90 0.82
N SER A 115 4.74 -7.19 1.99
CA SER A 115 5.50 -7.26 3.22
C SER A 115 5.44 -8.66 3.83
N TYR A 116 6.57 -9.09 4.40
CA TYR A 116 6.69 -10.30 5.22
C TYR A 116 7.32 -9.95 6.56
N ALA A 117 6.72 -10.41 7.66
CA ALA A 117 7.13 -10.02 9.00
C ALA A 117 7.20 -11.22 9.96
N SER A 118 8.18 -11.17 10.87
CA SER A 118 8.23 -12.01 12.06
C SER A 118 7.24 -11.53 13.12
N ASP A 119 7.03 -12.31 14.16
CA ASP A 119 6.18 -11.92 15.29
C ASP A 119 6.59 -10.55 15.87
N GLY A 120 5.61 -9.69 16.09
CA GLY A 120 5.82 -8.31 16.54
C GLY A 120 6.36 -7.36 15.46
N GLY A 121 6.68 -7.83 14.26
CA GLY A 121 7.19 -7.00 13.16
C GLY A 121 6.13 -6.03 12.61
N GLY A 122 6.61 -4.87 12.19
CA GLY A 122 5.80 -3.78 11.62
C GLY A 122 6.69 -2.62 11.21
N VAL A 123 6.12 -1.58 10.62
CA VAL A 123 6.84 -0.36 10.21
C VAL A 123 6.62 0.82 11.17
N GLY A 124 5.75 0.63 12.18
CA GLY A 124 5.36 1.67 13.12
C GLY A 124 4.17 2.50 12.63
N PRO A 125 3.62 3.39 13.50
CA PRO A 125 2.48 4.24 13.17
C PRO A 125 2.83 5.27 12.10
N HIS A 126 2.05 5.32 11.02
CA HIS A 126 2.23 6.25 9.90
C HIS A 126 0.90 6.53 9.19
N PHE A 127 0.93 7.31 8.14
CA PHE A 127 -0.20 7.52 7.23
C PHE A 127 0.29 7.68 5.80
N ASP A 128 -0.52 7.25 4.85
CA ASP A 128 -0.27 7.35 3.42
C ASP A 128 -1.06 8.49 2.78
N GLN A 129 -0.55 9.06 1.68
CA GLN A 129 -1.24 10.10 0.91
C GLN A 129 -2.11 9.52 -0.21
N TYR A 130 -2.33 8.20 -0.21
CA TYR A 130 -3.06 7.46 -1.24
C TYR A 130 -4.00 6.43 -0.60
N ASP A 131 -4.96 5.97 -1.39
CA ASP A 131 -5.86 4.89 -1.00
C ASP A 131 -5.12 3.54 -1.04
N VAL A 132 -5.34 2.67 -0.07
CA VAL A 132 -4.72 1.34 -0.05
C VAL A 132 -5.69 0.26 0.40
N PHE A 133 -5.64 -0.91 -0.27
CA PHE A 133 -6.23 -2.15 0.22
C PHE A 133 -5.13 -3.06 0.76
N LEU A 134 -5.16 -3.30 2.04
CA LEU A 134 -4.25 -4.18 2.76
C LEU A 134 -4.86 -5.59 2.78
N VAL A 135 -4.40 -6.44 1.87
CA VAL A 135 -4.86 -7.84 1.76
C VAL A 135 -3.96 -8.72 2.61
N GLN A 136 -4.53 -9.36 3.62
CA GLN A 136 -3.78 -10.31 4.44
C GLN A 136 -3.53 -11.59 3.64
N GLY A 137 -2.28 -11.83 3.29
CA GLY A 137 -1.86 -12.97 2.47
C GLY A 137 -1.80 -14.25 3.27
N ALA A 138 -0.96 -14.27 4.29
CA ALA A 138 -0.74 -15.39 5.20
C ALA A 138 -0.53 -14.88 6.64
N GLY A 139 -0.65 -15.77 7.61
CA GLY A 139 -0.53 -15.41 9.02
C GLY A 139 -1.62 -14.45 9.48
N ARG A 140 -1.33 -13.66 10.51
CA ARG A 140 -2.26 -12.70 11.10
C ARG A 140 -1.56 -11.37 11.34
N ARG A 141 -2.30 -10.27 11.18
CA ARG A 141 -1.82 -8.92 11.50
C ARG A 141 -2.86 -8.15 12.29
N ARG A 142 -2.42 -7.53 13.38
CA ARG A 142 -3.22 -6.55 14.10
C ARG A 142 -3.04 -5.19 13.43
N TRP A 143 -4.13 -4.62 12.97
CA TRP A 143 -4.19 -3.28 12.43
C TRP A 143 -4.93 -2.37 13.40
N GLN A 144 -4.29 -1.27 13.73
CA GLN A 144 -4.86 -0.16 14.49
C GLN A 144 -5.01 1.04 13.56
N VAL A 145 -6.15 1.72 13.62
CA VAL A 145 -6.38 2.96 12.88
C VAL A 145 -6.67 4.09 13.85
N GLY A 146 -6.22 5.28 13.50
CA GLY A 146 -6.29 6.46 14.34
C GLY A 146 -6.90 7.66 13.60
N PRO A 147 -6.56 8.88 13.99
CA PRO A 147 -7.12 10.08 13.38
C PRO A 147 -6.62 10.32 11.94
N LEU A 148 -7.32 11.22 11.24
CA LEU A 148 -6.82 11.78 9.99
C LEU A 148 -5.60 12.67 10.26
N CYS A 149 -4.55 12.44 9.50
CA CYS A 149 -3.29 13.15 9.53
C CYS A 149 -3.04 13.93 8.24
N GLY A 150 -2.10 14.87 8.27
CA GLY A 150 -1.74 15.69 7.13
C GLY A 150 -0.35 16.30 7.24
N ALA A 151 -0.07 17.31 6.44
CA ALA A 151 1.25 17.93 6.33
C ALA A 151 1.80 18.48 7.67
N ASN A 152 0.92 18.83 8.61
CA ASN A 152 1.28 19.42 9.90
C ASN A 152 1.29 18.40 11.05
N SER A 153 1.03 17.11 10.77
CA SER A 153 1.07 16.08 11.82
C SER A 153 2.49 15.88 12.32
N PRO A 154 2.71 15.85 13.65
CA PRO A 154 4.04 15.68 14.21
C PRO A 154 4.64 14.33 13.83
N LEU A 155 5.86 14.34 13.34
CA LEU A 155 6.61 13.14 12.99
C LEU A 155 7.81 12.96 13.92
N LEU A 156 8.18 11.72 14.18
CA LEU A 156 9.44 11.39 14.84
C LEU A 156 10.63 11.81 13.96
N PRO A 157 11.73 12.29 14.56
CA PRO A 157 12.96 12.57 13.81
C PRO A 157 13.58 11.23 13.36
N HIS A 158 13.35 10.85 12.12
CA HIS A 158 13.99 9.71 11.46
C HIS A 158 14.38 10.11 10.04
N ALA A 159 15.55 9.63 9.57
CA ALA A 159 16.07 10.03 8.25
C ALA A 159 15.16 9.55 7.11
N ASP A 160 14.63 8.34 7.21
CA ASP A 160 13.97 7.64 6.10
C ASP A 160 12.53 7.20 6.39
N LEU A 161 12.14 7.11 7.68
CA LEU A 161 10.80 6.70 8.07
C LEU A 161 9.96 7.89 8.54
N ARG A 162 8.77 8.05 7.98
CA ARG A 162 7.82 9.09 8.35
C ARG A 162 6.84 8.58 9.40
N LEU A 163 7.35 8.33 10.60
CA LEU A 163 6.57 7.81 11.72
C LEU A 163 5.89 8.94 12.48
N LEU A 164 4.65 8.70 12.89
CA LEU A 164 3.93 9.62 13.77
C LEU A 164 4.59 9.69 15.14
N ALA A 165 4.77 10.90 15.67
CA ALA A 165 5.28 11.12 17.04
C ALA A 165 4.26 10.71 18.10
N GLU A 166 2.97 10.83 17.77
CA GLU A 166 1.85 10.44 18.62
C GLU A 166 0.85 9.65 17.80
N PHE A 167 0.34 8.56 18.36
CA PHE A 167 -0.65 7.71 17.72
C PHE A 167 -1.61 7.15 18.76
N GLU A 168 -2.86 7.59 18.68
CA GLU A 168 -3.96 7.10 19.52
C GLU A 168 -4.95 6.34 18.62
N PRO A 169 -4.99 5.01 18.68
CA PRO A 169 -5.90 4.23 17.86
C PRO A 169 -7.35 4.41 18.32
N SER A 170 -8.24 4.63 17.37
CA SER A 170 -9.70 4.67 17.58
C SER A 170 -10.36 3.32 17.35
N GLU A 171 -9.78 2.50 16.47
CA GLU A 171 -10.27 1.16 16.12
C GLU A 171 -9.11 0.19 15.95
N GLU A 172 -9.39 -1.10 16.20
CA GLU A 172 -8.41 -2.18 16.07
C GLU A 172 -9.07 -3.43 15.48
N TRP A 173 -8.39 -4.09 14.54
CA TRP A 173 -8.81 -5.35 13.96
C TRP A 173 -7.63 -6.31 13.82
N ILE A 174 -7.90 -7.59 14.03
CA ILE A 174 -6.99 -8.66 13.64
C ILE A 174 -7.47 -9.20 12.29
N LEU A 175 -6.62 -9.13 11.28
CA LEU A 175 -6.85 -9.69 9.96
C LEU A 175 -6.25 -11.09 9.90
N GLU A 176 -7.01 -12.00 9.31
CA GLU A 176 -6.62 -13.37 8.96
C GLU A 176 -6.46 -13.51 7.45
N ALA A 177 -5.80 -14.58 6.99
CA ALA A 177 -5.55 -14.80 5.57
C ALA A 177 -6.84 -14.69 4.73
N GLY A 178 -6.79 -13.84 3.71
CA GLY A 178 -7.93 -13.49 2.85
C GLY A 178 -8.72 -12.26 3.29
N ASP A 179 -8.56 -11.75 4.51
CA ASP A 179 -9.20 -10.50 4.91
C ASP A 179 -8.57 -9.30 4.19
N ILE A 180 -9.37 -8.24 4.03
CA ILE A 180 -8.93 -6.98 3.43
C ILE A 180 -9.29 -5.82 4.36
N LEU A 181 -8.34 -4.93 4.59
CA LEU A 181 -8.59 -3.63 5.21
C LEU A 181 -8.34 -2.52 4.19
N TYR A 182 -9.39 -1.77 3.87
CA TYR A 182 -9.26 -0.55 3.06
C TYR A 182 -9.00 0.65 3.97
N LEU A 183 -8.01 1.46 3.60
CA LEU A 183 -7.67 2.72 4.27
C LEU A 183 -7.69 3.87 3.26
N PRO A 184 -8.44 4.95 3.55
CA PRO A 184 -8.40 6.17 2.74
C PRO A 184 -7.12 6.99 3.02
N PRO A 185 -6.76 7.93 2.10
CA PRO A 185 -5.61 8.82 2.28
C PRO A 185 -5.65 9.60 3.60
N GLY A 186 -4.50 9.73 4.24
CA GLY A 186 -4.32 10.50 5.45
C GLY A 186 -4.74 9.79 6.74
N LEU A 187 -5.33 8.62 6.69
CA LEU A 187 -5.74 7.90 7.90
C LEU A 187 -4.52 7.26 8.59
N ALA A 188 -4.26 7.66 9.84
CA ALA A 188 -3.19 7.08 10.65
C ALA A 188 -3.44 5.60 10.89
N HIS A 189 -2.40 4.77 10.73
CA HIS A 189 -2.51 3.34 10.96
C HIS A 189 -1.20 2.72 11.43
N ASN A 190 -1.31 1.55 12.08
CA ASN A 190 -0.20 0.77 12.57
C ASN A 190 -0.51 -0.73 12.44
N GLY A 191 0.32 -1.45 11.68
CA GLY A 191 0.19 -2.89 11.49
C GLY A 191 1.29 -3.66 12.16
N VAL A 192 0.92 -4.60 13.06
CA VAL A 192 1.86 -5.44 13.80
C VAL A 192 1.54 -6.91 13.55
N ALA A 193 2.53 -7.68 13.16
CA ALA A 193 2.40 -9.13 12.95
C ALA A 193 2.09 -9.86 14.26
N ILE A 194 1.24 -10.88 14.17
CA ILE A 194 0.92 -11.79 15.28
C ILE A 194 1.36 -13.19 14.88
N GLY A 195 2.41 -13.65 15.51
CA GLY A 195 3.11 -14.88 15.13
C GLY A 195 3.95 -14.69 13.86
N ASP A 196 4.73 -15.71 13.54
CA ASP A 196 5.57 -15.71 12.35
C ASP A 196 4.77 -15.96 11.06
N GLY A 197 5.41 -15.69 9.92
CA GLY A 197 4.80 -15.93 8.62
C GLY A 197 3.71 -14.95 8.22
N CYS A 198 3.74 -13.73 8.75
CA CYS A 198 2.76 -12.70 8.46
C CYS A 198 3.07 -12.01 7.13
N MET A 199 2.24 -12.24 6.10
CA MET A 199 2.39 -11.64 4.78
C MET A 199 1.19 -10.75 4.45
N THR A 200 1.45 -9.53 3.97
CA THR A 200 0.41 -8.56 3.57
C THR A 200 0.74 -7.99 2.19
N TYR A 201 -0.27 -7.89 1.33
CA TYR A 201 -0.20 -7.23 0.03
C TYR A 201 -0.89 -5.87 0.14
N SER A 202 -0.16 -4.81 -0.12
CA SER A 202 -0.67 -3.43 -0.14
C SER A 202 -0.94 -3.04 -1.59
N VAL A 203 -2.20 -3.08 -2.01
CA VAL A 203 -2.62 -2.64 -3.35
C VAL A 203 -2.86 -1.14 -3.28
N GLY A 204 -1.94 -0.35 -3.82
CA GLY A 204 -1.93 1.11 -3.77
C GLY A 204 -2.72 1.76 -4.90
N PHE A 205 -3.42 2.87 -4.60
CA PHE A 205 -4.20 3.65 -5.56
C PHE A 205 -3.85 5.12 -5.43
N ARG A 206 -3.01 5.62 -6.32
CA ARG A 206 -2.51 6.99 -6.32
C ARG A 206 -3.27 7.88 -7.31
N ALA A 207 -3.49 9.14 -6.98
CA ALA A 207 -3.83 10.15 -7.96
C ALA A 207 -2.54 10.83 -8.44
N PRO A 208 -2.38 11.09 -9.76
CA PRO A 208 -1.24 11.86 -10.24
C PRO A 208 -1.16 13.21 -9.54
N ALA A 209 0.01 13.61 -9.10
CA ALA A 209 0.21 14.95 -8.57
C ALA A 209 0.03 15.99 -9.70
N ARG A 210 -0.44 17.18 -9.34
CA ARG A 210 -0.61 18.27 -10.34
C ARG A 210 0.69 18.58 -11.08
N SER A 211 1.84 18.48 -10.41
CA SER A 211 3.15 18.65 -11.02
C SER A 211 3.48 17.56 -12.05
N GLU A 212 3.08 16.32 -11.79
CA GLU A 212 3.26 15.19 -12.73
C GLU A 212 2.42 15.37 -13.98
N LEU A 213 1.14 15.80 -13.83
CA LEU A 213 0.27 16.12 -14.96
C LEU A 213 0.84 17.26 -15.81
N ILE A 214 1.35 18.32 -15.17
CA ILE A 214 1.94 19.46 -15.88
C ILE A 214 3.23 19.03 -16.59
N ALA A 215 4.10 18.24 -15.95
CA ALA A 215 5.32 17.73 -16.57
C ALA A 215 5.03 16.80 -17.75
N GLY A 216 3.99 15.96 -17.66
CA GLY A 216 3.53 15.09 -18.76
C GLY A 216 3.02 15.87 -19.97
N LEU A 217 2.34 16.98 -19.75
CA LEU A 217 1.86 17.87 -20.84
C LEU A 217 2.98 18.67 -21.54
N GLY A 218 4.15 18.82 -20.88
CA GLY A 218 5.30 19.54 -21.42
C GLY A 218 6.29 18.66 -22.21
N GLN A 219 6.09 17.35 -22.27
CA GLN A 219 6.93 16.46 -23.08
C GLN A 219 6.42 16.42 -24.53
N PRO A 220 7.30 16.61 -25.54
CA PRO A 220 6.90 16.46 -26.93
C PRO A 220 6.47 15.00 -27.14
N ILE A 221 5.24 14.80 -27.64
CA ILE A 221 4.77 13.49 -28.09
C ILE A 221 5.69 13.09 -29.25
N GLY A 222 6.49 12.03 -29.08
CA GLY A 222 7.33 11.52 -30.17
C GLY A 222 6.47 11.15 -31.37
N GLU A 223 7.01 11.37 -32.59
CA GLU A 223 6.31 11.20 -33.86
C GLU A 223 5.80 9.77 -34.16
N ASP A 224 5.97 8.81 -33.26
CA ASP A 224 5.61 7.38 -33.42
C ASP A 224 4.39 6.91 -32.60
N SER A 225 3.58 7.79 -32.05
CA SER A 225 2.38 7.33 -31.33
C SER A 225 1.17 7.20 -32.26
N GLN A 226 0.71 5.99 -32.52
CA GLN A 226 -0.59 5.69 -33.17
C GLN A 226 -1.82 6.17 -32.38
N PHE A 227 -1.65 7.11 -31.44
CA PHE A 227 -2.71 7.67 -30.57
C PHE A 227 -3.07 9.11 -30.92
N ALA A 228 -2.78 9.58 -32.13
CA ALA A 228 -2.96 10.98 -32.53
C ALA A 228 -4.42 11.38 -32.85
N GLU A 229 -5.46 10.59 -32.63
CA GLU A 229 -6.83 10.92 -33.03
C GLU A 229 -7.94 10.80 -31.98
N HIS A 230 -7.64 10.82 -30.68
CA HIS A 230 -8.70 10.99 -29.66
C HIS A 230 -8.26 12.03 -28.65
N SER A 231 -8.52 13.30 -28.97
CA SER A 231 -8.55 14.37 -27.95
C SER A 231 -9.78 14.15 -27.08
N VAL A 232 -9.62 13.38 -25.99
CA VAL A 232 -10.65 13.31 -24.95
C VAL A 232 -10.55 14.61 -24.15
N ASP A 233 -11.62 15.40 -24.16
CA ASP A 233 -11.71 16.60 -23.34
C ASP A 233 -11.64 16.16 -21.86
N VAL A 234 -10.68 16.70 -21.09
CA VAL A 234 -10.46 16.36 -19.68
C VAL A 234 -11.72 16.65 -18.84
N ALA A 235 -12.61 17.52 -19.33
CA ALA A 235 -13.90 17.81 -18.71
C ALA A 235 -14.88 16.62 -18.76
N ASP A 236 -14.76 15.74 -19.75
CA ASP A 236 -15.68 14.59 -19.92
C ASP A 236 -15.27 13.36 -19.10
N VAL A 237 -14.07 13.35 -18.54
CA VAL A 237 -13.53 12.21 -17.76
C VAL A 237 -13.71 12.40 -16.26
N LEU A 238 -13.95 13.60 -15.77
CA LEU A 238 -14.18 13.88 -14.35
C LEU A 238 -15.69 13.98 -14.09
N PRO A 239 -16.26 13.09 -13.25
CA PRO A 239 -17.65 13.30 -12.81
C PRO A 239 -17.76 14.64 -12.09
N ALA A 240 -18.83 15.40 -12.39
CA ALA A 240 -19.09 16.78 -11.99
C ALA A 240 -19.16 17.07 -10.47
N ARG A 241 -18.54 16.23 -9.63
CA ARG A 241 -18.58 16.33 -8.15
C ARG A 241 -17.22 16.54 -7.49
N TYR A 242 -16.12 16.73 -8.23
CA TYR A 242 -14.82 17.11 -7.64
C TYR A 242 -14.65 18.63 -7.60
N THR A 243 -15.49 19.32 -6.82
CA THR A 243 -15.20 20.70 -6.44
C THR A 243 -14.18 20.68 -5.30
N TRP A 244 -12.93 20.96 -5.65
CA TRP A 244 -11.89 21.27 -4.69
C TRP A 244 -12.31 22.49 -3.87
N ARG A 245 -12.58 22.31 -2.59
CA ARG A 245 -12.62 23.46 -1.66
C ARG A 245 -11.20 24.05 -1.65
N ARG A 246 -11.06 25.27 -2.14
CA ARG A 246 -9.87 26.09 -1.91
C ARG A 246 -9.73 26.24 -0.39
N CYS A 247 -8.62 25.74 0.17
CA CYS A 247 -8.13 26.29 1.43
C CYS A 247 -7.67 27.70 1.11
N SER A 248 -8.47 28.69 1.50
CA SER A 248 -8.10 30.11 1.49
C SER A 248 -6.91 30.29 2.43
N GLU A 249 -5.89 30.94 1.89
CA GLU A 249 -4.79 31.52 2.66
C GLU A 249 -5.33 32.43 3.76
N GLY A 250 -4.81 32.28 4.97
CA GLY A 250 -4.94 33.13 6.13
C GLY A 250 -3.78 32.87 7.06
#